data_8a2bccc833e7fa01b7afaa5ae865ac9a
#
_entry.id   8a2bccc833e7fa01b7afaa5ae865ac9a
#
_cell.length_a   1.000
_cell.length_b   1.000
_cell.length_c   1.000
_cell.angle_alpha   90.00
_cell.angle_beta   90.00
_cell.angle_gamma   90.00
#
_symmetry.space_group_name_H-M   'P 1'
#
loop_
_entity.id
_entity.type
_entity.pdbx_description
1 polymer ?
#
loop_
_entity_poly.entity_id
_entity_poly.type
_entity_poly.pdbx_seq_one_letter_code
_entity_poly.pdbx_strand_id
1 'polypeptide(L)'
;PITIVEFFDYNCGYCKRALAPLMQTLDENEDVRLVFKELPILSPSSRLAAKTALALDDPLTFLSYHTKLMTHQGSVNQTVIDKTLTELNLSPKAIAKKSNSKDIAKAIEDTSKLAERLGIKGTPAFIINGALYPGALEAADFATAIATAREELVN
;
A
#
# COMPACT_ATOMS: atom_id res chain seq x y z
N PRO A 1 17.83 -8.99 1.96
CA PRO A 1 17.16 -8.08 1.04
C PRO A 1 16.86 -6.73 1.70
N ILE A 2 16.79 -5.68 0.90
CA ILE A 2 16.36 -4.36 1.35
C ILE A 2 14.84 -4.34 1.37
N THR A 3 14.24 -3.94 2.49
CA THR A 3 12.79 -3.88 2.61
C THR A 3 12.32 -2.43 2.50
N ILE A 4 11.37 -2.20 1.58
CA ILE A 4 10.59 -0.97 1.51
C ILE A 4 9.22 -1.27 2.12
N VAL A 5 8.82 -0.52 3.12
CA VAL A 5 7.46 -0.57 3.67
C VAL A 5 6.74 0.69 3.25
N GLU A 6 5.60 0.55 2.59
CA GLU A 6 4.76 1.69 2.21
C GLU A 6 3.49 1.72 3.05
N PHE A 7 3.25 2.86 3.71
CA PHE A 7 1.98 3.18 4.34
C PHE A 7 1.18 4.03 3.35
N PHE A 8 -0.01 3.60 2.99
CA PHE A 8 -0.76 4.23 1.90
C PHE A 8 -2.28 4.23 2.14
N ASP A 9 -2.96 5.05 1.35
CA ASP A 9 -4.42 5.17 1.31
C ASP A 9 -4.86 5.18 -0.16
N TYR A 10 -5.87 4.40 -0.51
CA TYR A 10 -6.33 4.26 -1.89
C TYR A 10 -6.96 5.54 -2.48
N ASN A 11 -7.32 6.52 -1.65
CA ASN A 11 -7.84 7.82 -2.09
C ASN A 11 -6.78 8.94 -2.04
N CYS A 12 -5.54 8.59 -1.74
CA CYS A 12 -4.44 9.53 -1.66
C CYS A 12 -3.82 9.77 -3.04
N GLY A 13 -3.92 10.99 -3.56
CA GLY A 13 -3.35 11.35 -4.86
C GLY A 13 -1.83 11.19 -4.92
N TYR A 14 -1.12 11.50 -3.83
CA TYR A 14 0.32 11.32 -3.73
C TYR A 14 0.71 9.83 -3.71
N CYS A 15 -0.11 8.98 -3.08
CA CYS A 15 0.10 7.53 -3.13
C CYS A 15 -0.05 7.00 -4.55
N LYS A 16 -1.05 7.48 -5.28
CA LYS A 16 -1.25 7.13 -6.69
C LYS A 16 -0.06 7.53 -7.55
N ARG A 17 0.49 8.71 -7.34
CA ARG A 17 1.69 9.19 -8.05
C ARG A 17 2.93 8.36 -7.73
N ALA A 18 3.05 7.86 -6.52
CA ALA A 18 4.21 7.10 -6.08
C ALA A 18 4.25 5.67 -6.67
N LEU A 19 3.13 5.15 -7.19
CA LEU A 19 3.05 3.78 -7.67
C LEU A 19 4.06 3.47 -8.78
N ALA A 20 4.09 4.27 -9.84
CA ALA A 20 4.95 4.00 -10.99
C ALA A 20 6.45 4.01 -10.64
N PRO A 21 6.98 5.03 -9.93
CA PRO A 21 8.39 4.99 -9.50
C PRO A 21 8.69 3.84 -8.54
N LEU A 22 7.75 3.48 -7.67
CA LEU A 22 7.92 2.35 -6.76
C LEU A 22 8.02 1.02 -7.51
N MET A 23 7.11 0.78 -8.45
CA MET A 23 7.11 -0.46 -9.24
C MET A 23 8.36 -0.55 -10.13
N GLN A 24 8.76 0.55 -10.74
CA GLN A 24 10.03 0.61 -11.48
C GLN A 24 11.21 0.24 -10.59
N THR A 25 11.24 0.76 -9.36
CA THR A 25 12.30 0.45 -8.41
C THR A 25 12.38 -1.05 -8.11
N LEU A 26 11.24 -1.71 -7.95
CA LEU A 26 11.20 -3.16 -7.73
C LEU A 26 11.69 -3.94 -8.94
N ASP A 27 11.29 -3.52 -10.14
CA ASP A 27 11.70 -4.18 -11.39
C ASP A 27 13.22 -4.07 -11.64
N GLU A 28 13.84 -2.98 -11.20
CA GLU A 28 15.26 -2.71 -11.40
C GLU A 28 16.16 -3.27 -10.28
N ASN A 29 15.58 -3.74 -9.17
CA ASN A 29 16.35 -4.13 -7.98
C ASN A 29 15.86 -5.46 -7.40
N GLU A 30 16.43 -6.57 -7.81
CA GLU A 30 16.06 -7.92 -7.38
C GLU A 30 16.27 -8.16 -5.87
N ASP A 31 17.13 -7.39 -5.23
CA ASP A 31 17.40 -7.46 -3.79
C ASP A 31 16.44 -6.64 -2.93
N VAL A 32 15.44 -5.99 -3.55
CA VAL A 32 14.45 -5.16 -2.87
C VAL A 32 13.12 -5.89 -2.78
N ARG A 33 12.53 -5.88 -1.61
CA ARG A 33 11.15 -6.36 -1.39
C ARG A 33 10.26 -5.23 -0.89
N LEU A 34 8.98 -5.30 -1.23
CA LEU A 34 7.97 -4.33 -0.83
C LEU A 34 6.99 -4.97 0.15
N VAL A 35 6.69 -4.25 1.21
CA VAL A 35 5.63 -4.58 2.16
C VAL A 35 4.61 -3.43 2.15
N PHE A 36 3.35 -3.77 1.89
CA PHE A 36 2.25 -2.81 1.92
C PHE A 36 1.60 -2.74 3.30
N LYS A 37 1.36 -1.52 3.79
CA LYS A 37 0.65 -1.26 5.04
C LYS A 37 -0.55 -0.36 4.76
N GLU A 38 -1.75 -0.93 4.93
CA GLU A 38 -3.02 -0.22 4.76
C GLU A 38 -3.19 0.83 5.85
N LEU A 39 -3.20 2.11 5.47
CA LEU A 39 -3.41 3.23 6.39
C LEU A 39 -4.55 4.13 5.89
N PRO A 40 -5.81 3.68 5.99
CA PRO A 40 -6.97 4.39 5.44
C PRO A 40 -7.38 5.55 6.35
N ILE A 41 -6.78 6.71 6.15
CA ILE A 41 -6.96 7.91 6.98
C ILE A 41 -7.84 8.98 6.35
N LEU A 42 -8.12 8.90 5.02
CA LEU A 42 -8.74 10.02 4.31
C LEU A 42 -10.27 9.98 4.30
N SER A 43 -10.89 8.80 4.29
CA SER A 43 -12.34 8.69 4.16
C SER A 43 -12.87 7.32 4.59
N PRO A 44 -14.20 7.19 4.82
CA PRO A 44 -14.81 5.87 5.02
C PRO A 44 -14.61 4.93 3.83
N SER A 45 -14.61 5.45 2.60
CA SER A 45 -14.36 4.62 1.41
C SER A 45 -12.91 4.15 1.32
N SER A 46 -11.95 4.92 1.84
CA SER A 46 -10.57 4.47 2.01
C SER A 46 -10.49 3.26 2.94
N ARG A 47 -11.22 3.28 4.04
CA ARG A 47 -11.28 2.16 4.97
C ARG A 47 -11.91 0.93 4.32
N LEU A 48 -12.97 1.11 3.54
CA LEU A 48 -13.62 0.03 2.81
C LEU A 48 -12.66 -0.61 1.80
N ALA A 49 -11.94 0.21 1.04
CA ALA A 49 -10.94 -0.27 0.09
C ALA A 49 -9.82 -1.06 0.77
N ALA A 50 -9.33 -0.58 1.91
CA ALA A 50 -8.30 -1.24 2.70
C ALA A 50 -8.77 -2.58 3.27
N LYS A 51 -9.96 -2.64 3.83
CA LYS A 51 -10.56 -3.88 4.35
C LYS A 51 -10.71 -4.92 3.25
N THR A 52 -11.13 -4.49 2.07
CA THR A 52 -11.27 -5.36 0.89
C THR A 52 -9.92 -5.91 0.46
N ALA A 53 -8.89 -5.07 0.39
CA ALA A 53 -7.53 -5.50 0.07
C ALA A 53 -7.04 -6.60 1.02
N LEU A 54 -7.26 -6.42 2.32
CA LEU A 54 -6.84 -7.39 3.35
C LEU A 54 -7.63 -8.70 3.31
N ALA A 55 -8.77 -8.72 2.63
CA ALA A 55 -9.54 -9.94 2.40
C ALA A 55 -9.04 -10.77 1.22
N LEU A 56 -8.09 -10.26 0.45
CA LEU A 56 -7.51 -10.94 -0.72
C LEU A 56 -6.26 -11.70 -0.28
N ASP A 57 -6.35 -13.03 -0.24
CA ASP A 57 -5.26 -13.88 0.28
C ASP A 57 -4.17 -14.16 -0.76
N ASP A 58 -4.54 -14.14 -2.05
CA ASP A 58 -3.58 -14.40 -3.12
C ASP A 58 -2.76 -13.14 -3.43
N PRO A 59 -1.41 -13.20 -3.35
CA PRO A 59 -0.57 -12.03 -3.58
C PRO A 59 -0.73 -11.38 -4.97
N LEU A 60 -0.93 -12.18 -6.02
CA LEU A 60 -1.11 -11.66 -7.36
C LEU A 60 -2.46 -10.98 -7.53
N THR A 61 -3.51 -11.54 -6.94
CA THR A 61 -4.84 -10.94 -6.90
C THR A 61 -4.81 -9.63 -6.13
N PHE A 62 -4.15 -9.60 -4.98
CA PHE A 62 -3.93 -8.37 -4.21
C PHE A 62 -3.24 -7.31 -5.05
N LEU A 63 -2.14 -7.65 -5.70
CA LEU A 63 -1.38 -6.68 -6.51
C LEU A 63 -2.20 -6.14 -7.68
N SER A 64 -3.00 -6.98 -8.33
CA SER A 64 -3.91 -6.56 -9.40
C SER A 64 -4.98 -5.60 -8.88
N TYR A 65 -5.59 -5.90 -7.75
CA TYR A 65 -6.55 -5.02 -7.07
C TYR A 65 -5.91 -3.69 -6.71
N HIS A 66 -4.76 -3.73 -6.04
CA HIS A 66 -4.00 -2.56 -5.63
C HIS A 66 -3.69 -1.64 -6.81
N THR A 67 -3.15 -2.21 -7.88
CA THR A 67 -2.79 -1.45 -9.09
C THR A 67 -4.02 -0.81 -9.74
N LYS A 68 -5.13 -1.55 -9.83
CA LYS A 68 -6.38 -1.02 -10.39
C LYS A 68 -6.91 0.16 -9.59
N LEU A 69 -6.91 0.09 -8.27
CA LEU A 69 -7.37 1.19 -7.42
C LEU A 69 -6.41 2.39 -7.46
N MET A 70 -5.11 2.14 -7.43
CA MET A 70 -4.10 3.21 -7.46
C MET A 70 -4.01 3.91 -8.81
N THR A 71 -4.42 3.26 -9.88
CA THR A 71 -4.47 3.87 -11.23
C THR A 71 -5.85 4.41 -11.59
N HIS A 72 -6.85 4.18 -10.74
CA HIS A 72 -8.18 4.75 -10.94
C HIS A 72 -8.14 6.27 -10.79
N GLN A 73 -8.70 6.98 -11.76
CA GLN A 73 -8.84 8.43 -11.69
C GLN A 73 -10.15 8.78 -10.99
N GLY A 74 -10.06 9.57 -9.94
CA GLY A 74 -11.19 9.96 -9.13
C GLY A 74 -11.28 9.16 -7.83
N SER A 75 -12.38 9.37 -7.12
CA SER A 75 -12.61 8.75 -5.81
C SER A 75 -12.81 7.24 -5.91
N VAL A 76 -12.10 6.51 -5.08
CA VAL A 76 -12.33 5.07 -4.88
C VAL A 76 -13.46 4.92 -3.88
N ASN A 77 -14.62 4.50 -4.37
CA ASN A 77 -15.85 4.29 -3.58
C ASN A 77 -16.31 2.83 -3.73
N GLN A 78 -17.45 2.50 -3.12
CA GLN A 78 -18.03 1.15 -3.16
C GLN A 78 -18.21 0.65 -4.60
N THR A 79 -18.72 1.51 -5.49
CA THR A 79 -18.96 1.14 -6.90
C THR A 79 -17.66 0.77 -7.60
N VAL A 80 -16.60 1.53 -7.39
CA VAL A 80 -15.27 1.26 -7.96
C VAL A 80 -14.69 -0.03 -7.40
N ILE A 81 -14.83 -0.24 -6.11
CA ILE A 81 -14.36 -1.46 -5.43
C ILE A 81 -15.07 -2.69 -5.99
N ASP A 82 -16.39 -2.67 -6.06
CA ASP A 82 -17.18 -3.79 -6.56
C ASP A 82 -16.88 -4.11 -8.03
N LYS A 83 -16.76 -3.08 -8.86
CA LYS A 83 -16.35 -3.23 -10.26
C LYS A 83 -14.98 -3.89 -10.37
N THR A 84 -14.02 -3.43 -9.58
CA THR A 84 -12.66 -3.98 -9.57
C THR A 84 -12.66 -5.46 -9.18
N LEU A 85 -13.40 -5.83 -8.14
CA LEU A 85 -13.53 -7.23 -7.72
C LEU A 85 -14.15 -8.08 -8.83
N THR A 86 -15.19 -7.59 -9.48
CA THR A 86 -15.86 -8.29 -10.60
C THR A 86 -14.90 -8.50 -11.78
N GLU A 87 -14.10 -7.50 -12.11
CA GLU A 87 -13.07 -7.60 -13.16
C GLU A 87 -12.00 -8.65 -12.83
N LEU A 88 -11.76 -8.90 -11.53
CA LEU A 88 -10.84 -9.92 -11.05
C LEU A 88 -11.50 -11.29 -10.87
N ASN A 89 -12.73 -11.46 -11.34
CA ASN A 89 -13.54 -12.69 -11.19
C ASN A 89 -13.83 -13.07 -9.74
N LEU A 90 -13.95 -12.07 -8.87
CA LEU A 90 -14.29 -12.24 -7.46
C LEU A 90 -15.72 -11.78 -7.20
N SER A 91 -16.38 -12.42 -6.23
CA SER A 91 -17.71 -12.02 -5.77
C SER A 91 -17.59 -10.86 -4.77
N PRO A 92 -18.10 -9.65 -5.08
CA PRO A 92 -18.08 -8.56 -4.10
C PRO A 92 -18.77 -8.94 -2.79
N LYS A 93 -19.87 -9.69 -2.85
CA LYS A 93 -20.60 -10.13 -1.66
C LYS A 93 -19.77 -11.08 -0.78
N ALA A 94 -19.09 -12.05 -1.39
CA ALA A 94 -18.25 -12.98 -0.65
C ALA A 94 -17.04 -12.28 -0.01
N ILE A 95 -16.41 -11.38 -0.74
CA ILE A 95 -15.29 -10.58 -0.23
C ILE A 95 -15.76 -9.63 0.89
N ALA A 96 -16.91 -8.99 0.75
CA ALA A 96 -17.48 -8.12 1.78
C ALA A 96 -17.67 -8.85 3.12
N LYS A 97 -18.13 -10.10 3.08
CA LYS A 97 -18.30 -10.91 4.28
C LYS A 97 -16.96 -11.11 5.00
N LYS A 98 -15.91 -11.45 4.26
CA LYS A 98 -14.56 -11.65 4.80
C LYS A 98 -13.94 -10.33 5.27
N SER A 99 -14.10 -9.24 4.52
CA SER A 99 -13.53 -7.93 4.83
C SER A 99 -14.09 -7.33 6.13
N ASN A 100 -15.24 -7.80 6.59
CA ASN A 100 -15.85 -7.34 7.85
C ASN A 100 -15.46 -8.19 9.06
N SER A 101 -14.45 -9.05 8.93
CA SER A 101 -13.96 -9.85 10.06
C SER A 101 -13.26 -8.99 11.12
N LYS A 102 -13.25 -9.50 12.35
CA LYS A 102 -12.54 -8.86 13.47
C LYS A 102 -11.03 -8.82 13.25
N ASP A 103 -10.47 -9.84 12.60
CA ASP A 103 -9.03 -9.93 12.32
C ASP A 103 -8.58 -8.82 11.36
N ILE A 104 -9.38 -8.52 10.33
CA ILE A 104 -9.08 -7.44 9.39
C ILE A 104 -9.22 -6.08 10.08
N ALA A 105 -10.26 -5.86 10.88
CA ALA A 105 -10.42 -4.63 11.66
C ALA A 105 -9.22 -4.42 12.58
N LYS A 106 -8.75 -5.48 13.25
CA LYS A 106 -7.57 -5.44 14.11
C LYS A 106 -6.30 -5.12 13.33
N ALA A 107 -6.12 -5.71 12.15
CA ALA A 107 -4.95 -5.47 11.30
C ALA A 107 -4.84 -3.99 10.91
N ILE A 108 -5.95 -3.35 10.56
CA ILE A 108 -6.00 -1.92 10.24
C ILE A 108 -5.67 -1.08 11.48
N GLU A 109 -6.24 -1.43 12.64
CA GLU A 109 -5.95 -0.73 13.88
C GLU A 109 -4.48 -0.86 14.29
N ASP A 110 -3.90 -2.05 14.18
CA ASP A 110 -2.50 -2.30 14.48
C ASP A 110 -1.58 -1.47 13.58
N THR A 111 -1.90 -1.36 12.29
CA THR A 111 -1.15 -0.51 11.35
C THR A 111 -1.26 0.97 11.72
N SER A 112 -2.45 1.42 12.12
CA SER A 112 -2.67 2.80 12.57
C SER A 112 -1.82 3.12 13.82
N LYS A 113 -1.79 2.22 14.79
CA LYS A 113 -0.97 2.37 16.00
C LYS A 113 0.53 2.36 15.68
N LEU A 114 0.95 1.49 14.76
CA LEU A 114 2.33 1.45 14.31
C LEU A 114 2.74 2.76 13.66
N ALA A 115 1.91 3.29 12.75
CA ALA A 115 2.15 4.57 12.09
C ALA A 115 2.29 5.70 13.12
N GLU A 116 1.41 5.75 14.12
CA GLU A 116 1.48 6.73 15.19
C GLU A 116 2.81 6.65 15.95
N ARG A 117 3.23 5.45 16.35
CA ARG A 117 4.51 5.24 17.06
C ARG A 117 5.73 5.62 16.21
N LEU A 118 5.65 5.47 14.89
CA LEU A 118 6.71 5.84 13.97
C LEU A 118 6.72 7.32 13.60
N GLY A 119 5.73 8.09 14.08
CA GLY A 119 5.60 9.50 13.76
C GLY A 119 5.06 9.77 12.35
N ILE A 120 4.42 8.78 11.74
CA ILE A 120 3.79 8.92 10.42
C ILE A 120 2.47 9.68 10.57
N LYS A 121 2.36 10.82 9.89
CA LYS A 121 1.21 11.74 10.00
C LYS A 121 0.39 11.86 8.72
N GLY A 122 0.79 11.17 7.66
CA GLY A 122 0.10 11.22 6.37
C GLY A 122 0.60 10.14 5.44
N THR A 123 0.01 10.08 4.25
CA THR A 123 0.36 9.10 3.22
C THR A 123 0.80 9.80 1.93
N PRO A 124 1.65 9.15 1.12
CA PRO A 124 2.38 7.93 1.46
C PRO A 124 3.49 8.23 2.48
N ALA A 125 3.90 7.19 3.20
CA ALA A 125 5.13 7.21 3.98
C ALA A 125 5.88 5.91 3.73
N PHE A 126 7.19 6.02 3.57
CA PHE A 126 8.03 4.87 3.27
C PHE A 126 9.03 4.65 4.40
N ILE A 127 9.22 3.39 4.78
CA ILE A 127 10.33 2.97 5.63
C ILE A 127 11.26 2.13 4.75
N ILE A 128 12.49 2.59 4.58
CA ILE A 128 13.49 1.91 3.75
C ILE A 128 14.68 1.60 4.65
N ASN A 129 14.91 0.32 4.89
CA ASN A 129 15.97 -0.15 5.78
C ASN A 129 15.97 0.59 7.14
N GLY A 130 14.79 0.79 7.72
CA GLY A 130 14.60 1.42 9.03
C GLY A 130 14.55 2.95 9.03
N ALA A 131 14.79 3.61 7.90
CA ALA A 131 14.72 5.07 7.79
C ALA A 131 13.36 5.51 7.26
N LEU A 132 12.77 6.54 7.85
CA LEU A 132 11.48 7.11 7.45
C LEU A 132 11.66 8.17 6.36
N TYR A 133 10.91 8.00 5.27
CA TYR A 133 10.82 8.96 4.16
C TYR A 133 9.34 9.34 4.00
N PRO A 134 8.92 10.51 4.48
CA PRO A 134 7.54 10.96 4.33
C PRO A 134 7.27 11.53 2.94
N GLY A 135 6.05 11.31 2.44
CA GLY A 135 5.59 11.85 1.17
C GLY A 135 5.94 11.00 -0.05
N ALA A 136 5.47 11.46 -1.21
CA ALA A 136 5.72 10.76 -2.47
C ALA A 136 7.19 10.87 -2.88
N LEU A 137 7.79 9.73 -3.20
CA LEU A 137 9.16 9.65 -3.68
C LEU A 137 9.17 9.45 -5.19
N GLU A 138 10.14 10.07 -5.86
CA GLU A 138 10.43 9.84 -7.26
C GLU A 138 11.46 8.70 -7.41
N ALA A 139 11.66 8.20 -8.64
CA ALA A 139 12.59 7.10 -8.90
C ALA A 139 14.02 7.40 -8.38
N ALA A 140 14.48 8.65 -8.52
CA ALA A 140 15.80 9.07 -8.03
C ALA A 140 15.90 9.02 -6.50
N ASP A 141 14.81 9.33 -5.79
CA ASP A 141 14.78 9.28 -4.33
C ASP A 141 14.87 7.83 -3.83
N PHE A 142 14.13 6.92 -4.46
CA PHE A 142 14.24 5.49 -4.15
C PHE A 142 15.65 4.97 -4.42
N ALA A 143 16.23 5.34 -5.56
CA ALA A 143 17.60 4.91 -5.91
C ALA A 143 18.61 5.36 -4.86
N THR A 144 18.52 6.60 -4.40
CA THR A 144 19.39 7.15 -3.36
C THR A 144 19.19 6.42 -2.02
N ALA A 145 17.94 6.21 -1.60
CA ALA A 145 17.64 5.52 -0.35
C ALA A 145 18.13 4.07 -0.36
N ILE A 146 17.98 3.37 -1.49
CA ILE A 146 18.44 2.00 -1.65
C ILE A 146 19.97 1.93 -1.64
N ALA A 147 20.66 2.86 -2.32
CA ALA A 147 22.12 2.93 -2.30
C ALA A 147 22.63 3.13 -0.87
N THR A 148 22.03 4.02 -0.10
CA THR A 148 22.34 4.23 1.32
C THR A 148 22.13 2.96 2.13
N ALA A 149 21.01 2.29 1.93
CA ALA A 149 20.70 1.03 2.62
C ALA A 149 21.73 -0.07 2.32
N ARG A 150 22.16 -0.17 1.05
CA ARG A 150 23.20 -1.15 0.66
C ARG A 150 24.53 -0.87 1.34
N GLU A 151 24.93 0.40 1.45
CA GLU A 151 26.15 0.80 2.15
C GLU A 151 26.09 0.43 3.63
N GLU A 152 24.96 0.66 4.29
CA GLU A 152 24.75 0.31 5.69
C GLU A 152 24.82 -1.19 5.95
N LEU A 153 24.38 -2.02 4.99
CA LEU A 153 24.40 -3.47 5.12
C LEU A 153 25.77 -4.10 4.97
N VAL A 154 26.74 -3.41 4.34
CA VAL A 154 28.12 -3.91 4.20
C VAL A 154 29.08 -3.35 5.26
N ASN A 155 28.66 -2.40 6.06
CA ASN A 155 29.40 -1.83 7.17
C ASN A 155 28.86 -2.38 8.49
#